data_0838f830639623268b65e9aacf9546b0
#
_entry.id   0838f830639623268b65e9aacf9546b0
#
_cell.length_a   1.000
_cell.length_b   1.000
_cell.length_c   1.000
_cell.angle_alpha   90.00
_cell.angle_beta   90.00
_cell.angle_gamma   90.00
#
_symmetry.space_group_name_H-M   'P 1'
#
loop_
_entity.id
_entity.type
_entity.pdbx_description
1 polymer ?
#
loop_
_entity_poly.entity_id
_entity_poly.type
_entity_poly.pdbx_seq_one_letter_code
_entity_poly.pdbx_strand_id
1 'polypeptide(L)'
;MSKADNDNHIDKYQFDVPFVCGARDLGEALRRIEEGASMIRSKGEAGTGDVVQAVSHLRQILGGISLLVSKREDELYTFAKEYRVSYDIVKYVHDNKRLPVLNFSAGGVATPQDAALMRRLGAEGVFVGSGIFKSEDPERRAKAIVKAVKNYEDNKIIAEAATGLGKAMFGINEDELAVHMADR
;
A
#
# COMPACT_ATOMS: atom_id res chain seq x y z
N MET A 1 -7.95 -1.21 9.75
CA MET A 1 -9.23 -1.66 9.23
C MET A 1 -10.08 -0.46 8.96
N SER A 2 -10.55 -0.28 7.78
CA SER A 2 -11.10 0.99 7.36
C SER A 2 -12.49 0.88 6.75
N LYS A 3 -13.17 -0.22 6.95
CA LYS A 3 -14.49 -0.38 6.39
C LYS A 3 -15.40 -0.93 7.46
N ALA A 4 -16.25 -0.08 8.02
CA ALA A 4 -17.35 -0.55 8.83
C ALA A 4 -18.40 -1.21 7.90
N ASP A 5 -18.80 -0.48 6.86
CA ASP A 5 -19.63 -0.94 5.74
C ASP A 5 -19.52 0.06 4.57
N ASN A 6 -20.38 -0.06 3.54
CA ASN A 6 -20.33 0.82 2.37
C ASN A 6 -20.94 2.20 2.63
N ASP A 7 -21.79 2.34 3.63
CA ASP A 7 -22.64 3.50 3.86
C ASP A 7 -22.25 4.27 5.14
N ASN A 8 -21.57 3.59 6.08
CA ASN A 8 -21.21 4.19 7.37
C ASN A 8 -19.68 4.30 7.52
N HIS A 9 -19.21 5.53 7.61
CA HIS A 9 -17.79 5.86 7.71
C HIS A 9 -17.49 6.50 9.06
N ILE A 10 -16.29 6.23 9.59
CA ILE A 10 -15.81 6.89 10.80
C ILE A 10 -15.28 8.27 10.40
N ASP A 11 -15.83 9.32 11.00
CA ASP A 11 -15.25 10.66 10.94
C ASP A 11 -13.98 10.69 11.78
N LYS A 12 -12.84 10.61 11.12
CA LYS A 12 -11.53 10.48 11.74
C LYS A 12 -11.05 11.79 12.37
N TYR A 13 -11.64 12.92 11.96
CA TYR A 13 -11.34 14.23 12.55
C TYR A 13 -11.82 14.40 13.99
N GLN A 14 -12.71 13.51 14.46
CA GLN A 14 -13.16 13.50 15.87
C GLN A 14 -12.14 12.87 16.84
N PHE A 15 -10.99 12.38 16.34
CA PHE A 15 -10.01 11.66 17.14
C PHE A 15 -8.62 12.28 17.03
N ASP A 16 -7.88 12.31 18.13
CA ASP A 16 -6.49 12.81 18.21
C ASP A 16 -5.44 11.75 17.81
N VAL A 17 -5.85 10.65 17.19
CA VAL A 17 -4.95 9.57 16.77
C VAL A 17 -4.87 9.47 15.25
N PRO A 18 -3.67 9.16 14.68
CA PRO A 18 -3.54 8.98 13.24
C PRO A 18 -4.21 7.70 12.76
N PHE A 19 -4.96 7.80 11.67
CA PHE A 19 -5.60 6.65 11.02
C PHE A 19 -4.82 6.22 9.78
N VAL A 20 -4.49 4.93 9.70
CA VAL A 20 -3.94 4.28 8.52
C VAL A 20 -5.07 3.54 7.79
N CYS A 21 -5.35 3.92 6.56
CA CYS A 21 -6.46 3.36 5.79
C CYS A 21 -5.97 2.56 4.58
N GLY A 22 -6.65 1.45 4.29
CA GLY A 22 -6.38 0.63 3.10
C GLY A 22 -7.09 1.19 1.86
N ALA A 23 -6.42 1.12 0.71
CA ALA A 23 -7.01 1.44 -0.59
C ALA A 23 -6.53 0.46 -1.66
N ARG A 24 -7.39 0.23 -2.67
CA ARG A 24 -7.09 -0.60 -3.85
C ARG A 24 -6.72 0.26 -5.06
N ASP A 25 -7.29 1.44 -5.13
CA ASP A 25 -7.15 2.38 -6.25
C ASP A 25 -7.05 3.82 -5.75
N LEU A 26 -6.81 4.76 -6.67
CA LEU A 26 -6.67 6.18 -6.33
C LEU A 26 -7.96 6.76 -5.78
N GLY A 27 -9.12 6.44 -6.35
CA GLY A 27 -10.40 6.98 -5.90
C GLY A 27 -10.70 6.59 -4.45
N GLU A 28 -10.47 5.32 -4.08
CA GLU A 28 -10.60 4.87 -2.69
C GLU A 28 -9.60 5.58 -1.78
N ALA A 29 -8.34 5.73 -2.22
CA ALA A 29 -7.32 6.43 -1.43
C ALA A 29 -7.73 7.89 -1.14
N LEU A 30 -8.21 8.62 -2.14
CA LEU A 30 -8.62 10.02 -2.00
C LEU A 30 -9.82 10.15 -1.05
N ARG A 31 -10.83 9.27 -1.16
CA ARG A 31 -11.97 9.27 -0.23
C ARG A 31 -11.52 9.04 1.22
N ARG A 32 -10.59 8.10 1.47
CA ARG A 32 -10.05 7.88 2.82
C ARG A 32 -9.29 9.08 3.36
N ILE A 33 -8.55 9.78 2.50
CA ILE A 33 -7.82 11.00 2.90
C ILE A 33 -8.80 12.11 3.28
N GLU A 34 -9.85 12.33 2.51
CA GLU A 34 -10.88 13.33 2.86
C GLU A 34 -11.65 12.99 4.14
N GLU A 35 -11.78 11.71 4.48
CA GLU A 35 -12.31 11.24 5.76
C GLU A 35 -11.32 11.40 6.93
N GLY A 36 -10.11 11.96 6.70
CA GLY A 36 -9.11 12.19 7.73
C GLY A 36 -8.06 11.09 7.89
N ALA A 37 -7.83 10.25 6.87
CA ALA A 37 -6.72 9.30 6.91
C ALA A 37 -5.37 10.03 6.89
N SER A 38 -4.50 9.70 7.84
CA SER A 38 -3.13 10.24 7.97
C SER A 38 -2.11 9.48 7.12
N MET A 39 -2.46 8.29 6.65
CA MET A 39 -1.62 7.44 5.81
C MET A 39 -2.50 6.49 5.01
N ILE A 40 -2.10 6.22 3.77
CA ILE A 40 -2.67 5.17 2.94
C ILE A 40 -1.73 3.97 2.89
N ARG A 41 -2.30 2.78 2.86
CA ARG A 41 -1.62 1.54 2.51
C ARG A 41 -2.37 0.80 1.40
N SER A 42 -1.66 0.07 0.54
CA SER A 42 -2.34 -0.89 -0.33
C SER A 42 -3.07 -1.95 0.52
N LYS A 43 -4.23 -2.42 0.07
CA LYS A 43 -4.93 -3.50 0.80
C LYS A 43 -4.16 -4.81 0.72
N GLY A 44 -3.79 -5.26 -0.48
CA GLY A 44 -3.13 -6.54 -0.69
C GLY A 44 -3.90 -7.72 -0.08
N GLU A 45 -3.28 -8.89 -0.02
CA GLU A 45 -3.80 -10.05 0.72
C GLU A 45 -2.89 -10.36 1.91
N ALA A 46 -3.31 -9.88 3.09
CA ALA A 46 -2.55 -10.07 4.32
C ALA A 46 -2.56 -11.54 4.77
N GLY A 47 -1.40 -12.04 5.19
CA GLY A 47 -1.28 -13.39 5.75
C GLY A 47 -0.97 -14.48 4.73
N THR A 48 -0.91 -14.17 3.43
CA THR A 48 -0.65 -15.14 2.36
C THR A 48 0.82 -15.36 2.07
N GLY A 49 1.69 -14.37 2.30
CA GLY A 49 3.07 -14.39 1.81
C GLY A 49 3.18 -14.19 0.29
N ASP A 50 2.08 -13.78 -0.36
CA ASP A 50 2.00 -13.44 -1.78
C ASP A 50 1.75 -11.95 -1.96
N VAL A 51 2.59 -11.27 -2.74
CA VAL A 51 2.56 -9.81 -2.96
C VAL A 51 1.77 -9.39 -4.20
N VAL A 52 1.23 -10.33 -4.96
CA VAL A 52 0.58 -10.03 -6.26
C VAL A 52 -0.50 -8.97 -6.11
N GLN A 53 -1.40 -9.11 -5.15
CA GLN A 53 -2.46 -8.13 -4.91
C GLN A 53 -1.93 -6.79 -4.39
N ALA A 54 -0.91 -6.81 -3.52
CA ALA A 54 -0.28 -5.58 -3.06
C ALA A 54 0.37 -4.80 -4.22
N VAL A 55 1.03 -5.51 -5.15
CA VAL A 55 1.58 -4.93 -6.39
C VAL A 55 0.47 -4.36 -7.26
N SER A 56 -0.63 -5.10 -7.47
CA SER A 56 -1.77 -4.67 -8.27
C SER A 56 -2.38 -3.37 -7.72
N HIS A 57 -2.70 -3.34 -6.44
CA HIS A 57 -3.30 -2.16 -5.80
C HIS A 57 -2.36 -0.95 -5.78
N LEU A 58 -1.06 -1.17 -5.48
CA LEU A 58 -0.07 -0.10 -5.55
C LEU A 58 0.01 0.50 -6.97
N ARG A 59 0.04 -0.35 -7.99
CA ARG A 59 0.05 0.10 -9.40
C ARG A 59 -1.24 0.83 -9.80
N GLN A 60 -2.39 0.44 -9.28
CA GLN A 60 -3.65 1.14 -9.53
C GLN A 60 -3.65 2.53 -8.91
N ILE A 61 -3.14 2.69 -7.69
CA ILE A 61 -3.00 4.00 -7.05
C ILE A 61 -2.02 4.88 -7.85
N LEU A 62 -0.82 4.39 -8.13
CA LEU A 62 0.22 5.15 -8.84
C LEU A 62 -0.14 5.42 -10.31
N GLY A 63 -0.80 4.46 -10.96
CA GLY A 63 -1.33 4.63 -12.32
C GLY A 63 -2.41 5.70 -12.38
N GLY A 64 -3.30 5.74 -11.38
CA GLY A 64 -4.30 6.79 -11.24
C GLY A 64 -3.66 8.17 -11.05
N ILE A 65 -2.60 8.28 -10.24
CA ILE A 65 -1.81 9.52 -10.09
C ILE A 65 -1.22 9.93 -11.43
N SER A 66 -0.57 9.00 -12.15
CA SER A 66 0.04 9.27 -13.46
C SER A 66 -1.00 9.73 -14.48
N LEU A 67 -2.20 9.12 -14.44
CA LEU A 67 -3.32 9.52 -15.28
C LEU A 67 -3.76 10.96 -15.01
N LEU A 68 -3.97 11.33 -13.73
CA LEU A 68 -4.34 12.70 -13.35
C LEU A 68 -3.29 13.72 -13.81
N VAL A 69 -2.00 13.42 -13.59
CA VAL A 69 -0.89 14.30 -14.00
C VAL A 69 -0.85 14.55 -15.51
N SER A 70 -1.36 13.60 -16.31
CA SER A 70 -1.40 13.74 -17.78
C SER A 70 -2.57 14.57 -18.28
N LYS A 71 -3.52 14.96 -17.42
CA LYS A 71 -4.74 15.68 -17.79
C LYS A 71 -4.54 17.19 -17.76
N ARG A 72 -5.40 17.90 -18.52
CA ARG A 72 -5.49 19.36 -18.39
C ARG A 72 -6.34 19.69 -17.16
N GLU A 73 -6.14 20.88 -16.61
CA GLU A 73 -6.83 21.33 -15.40
C GLU A 73 -8.36 21.33 -15.56
N ASP A 74 -8.86 21.68 -16.76
CA ASP A 74 -10.31 21.70 -17.06
C ASP A 74 -10.95 20.29 -17.05
N GLU A 75 -10.15 19.22 -17.21
CA GLU A 75 -10.60 17.84 -17.16
C GLU A 75 -10.72 17.31 -15.71
N LEU A 76 -10.05 17.93 -14.72
CA LEU A 76 -9.96 17.41 -13.35
C LEU A 76 -11.34 17.37 -12.63
N TYR A 77 -12.30 18.23 -13.01
CA TYR A 77 -13.66 18.18 -12.48
C TYR A 77 -14.36 16.85 -12.78
N THR A 78 -14.06 16.23 -13.92
CA THR A 78 -14.61 14.92 -14.28
C THR A 78 -14.10 13.86 -13.30
N PHE A 79 -12.80 13.85 -13.01
CA PHE A 79 -12.22 12.93 -12.06
C PHE A 79 -12.71 13.15 -10.62
N ALA A 80 -12.91 14.39 -10.19
CA ALA A 80 -13.50 14.68 -8.89
C ALA A 80 -14.90 14.04 -8.74
N LYS A 81 -15.73 14.13 -9.76
CA LYS A 81 -17.06 13.50 -9.80
C LYS A 81 -16.96 11.97 -9.85
N GLU A 82 -16.07 11.42 -10.69
CA GLU A 82 -15.87 9.99 -10.83
C GLU A 82 -15.37 9.35 -9.54
N TYR A 83 -14.38 9.95 -8.90
CA TYR A 83 -13.83 9.48 -7.63
C TYR A 83 -14.69 9.82 -6.41
N ARG A 84 -15.71 10.72 -6.58
CA ARG A 84 -16.60 11.19 -5.51
C ARG A 84 -15.82 11.89 -4.39
N VAL A 85 -14.98 12.83 -4.77
CA VAL A 85 -14.12 13.60 -3.88
C VAL A 85 -14.15 15.08 -4.30
N SER A 86 -13.60 15.96 -3.45
CA SER A 86 -13.48 17.37 -3.79
C SER A 86 -12.54 17.60 -4.99
N TYR A 87 -12.75 18.70 -5.70
CA TYR A 87 -11.84 19.16 -6.73
C TYR A 87 -10.43 19.43 -6.16
N ASP A 88 -10.37 19.97 -4.96
CA ASP A 88 -9.11 20.41 -4.33
C ASP A 88 -8.13 19.26 -4.12
N ILE A 89 -8.60 18.09 -3.69
CA ILE A 89 -7.70 16.93 -3.50
C ILE A 89 -7.25 16.35 -4.84
N VAL A 90 -8.11 16.37 -5.87
CA VAL A 90 -7.74 15.94 -7.23
C VAL A 90 -6.67 16.89 -7.81
N LYS A 91 -6.89 18.20 -7.66
CA LYS A 91 -5.93 19.22 -8.09
C LYS A 91 -4.60 19.12 -7.32
N TYR A 92 -4.65 18.86 -6.01
CA TYR A 92 -3.44 18.62 -5.23
C TYR A 92 -2.60 17.48 -5.81
N VAL A 93 -3.23 16.33 -6.12
CA VAL A 93 -2.53 15.17 -6.69
C VAL A 93 -1.97 15.47 -8.08
N HIS A 94 -2.74 16.17 -8.91
CA HIS A 94 -2.31 16.60 -10.24
C HIS A 94 -1.04 17.48 -10.16
N ASP A 95 -1.04 18.50 -9.31
CA ASP A 95 0.03 19.49 -9.23
C ASP A 95 1.27 18.93 -8.51
N ASN A 96 1.08 18.15 -7.46
CA ASN A 96 2.16 17.60 -6.62
C ASN A 96 2.64 16.21 -7.05
N LYS A 97 1.94 15.53 -7.97
CA LYS A 97 2.27 14.20 -8.52
C LYS A 97 2.35 13.09 -7.46
N ARG A 98 1.68 13.28 -6.33
CA ARG A 98 1.67 12.37 -5.19
C ARG A 98 0.43 12.59 -4.33
N LEU A 99 0.14 11.63 -3.46
CA LEU A 99 -0.86 11.82 -2.40
C LEU A 99 -0.41 12.88 -1.38
N PRO A 100 -1.34 13.57 -0.69
CA PRO A 100 -1.00 14.49 0.40
C PRO A 100 -0.49 13.78 1.66
N VAL A 101 -0.63 12.47 1.74
CA VAL A 101 -0.18 11.61 2.84
C VAL A 101 0.74 10.49 2.31
N LEU A 102 1.47 9.84 3.20
CA LEU A 102 2.34 8.71 2.84
C LEU A 102 1.53 7.55 2.27
N ASN A 103 2.08 6.88 1.25
CA ASN A 103 1.52 5.71 0.61
C ASN A 103 2.43 4.50 0.80
N PHE A 104 2.06 3.60 1.70
CA PHE A 104 2.80 2.37 1.99
C PHE A 104 2.19 1.17 1.27
N SER A 105 3.00 0.16 1.01
CA SER A 105 2.52 -1.12 0.54
C SER A 105 2.29 -2.08 1.71
N ALA A 106 1.22 -2.86 1.64
CA ALA A 106 0.88 -3.89 2.62
C ALA A 106 0.24 -5.10 1.91
N GLY A 107 0.36 -6.26 2.55
CA GLY A 107 -0.21 -7.52 2.09
C GLY A 107 0.81 -8.42 1.39
N GLY A 108 1.08 -9.58 1.98
CA GLY A 108 1.89 -10.64 1.39
C GLY A 108 3.41 -10.46 1.46
N VAL A 109 3.93 -9.33 1.91
CA VAL A 109 5.40 -9.14 2.03
C VAL A 109 6.00 -10.14 3.02
N ALA A 110 6.90 -11.01 2.54
CA ALA A 110 7.53 -12.06 3.35
C ALA A 110 9.05 -12.09 3.26
N THR A 111 9.62 -11.43 2.25
CA THR A 111 11.06 -11.44 1.99
C THR A 111 11.64 -10.03 1.84
N PRO A 112 12.97 -9.86 2.01
CA PRO A 112 13.64 -8.59 1.70
C PRO A 112 13.46 -8.16 0.24
N GLN A 113 13.37 -9.11 -0.69
CA GLN A 113 13.17 -8.86 -2.11
C GLN A 113 11.78 -8.29 -2.38
N ASP A 114 10.73 -8.82 -1.73
CA ASP A 114 9.37 -8.29 -1.82
C ASP A 114 9.33 -6.83 -1.35
N ALA A 115 9.95 -6.56 -0.20
CA ALA A 115 10.02 -5.22 0.37
C ALA A 115 10.75 -4.23 -0.56
N ALA A 116 11.88 -4.64 -1.13
CA ALA A 116 12.62 -3.84 -2.11
C ALA A 116 11.82 -3.63 -3.39
N LEU A 117 11.09 -4.65 -3.87
CA LEU A 117 10.20 -4.54 -5.02
C LEU A 117 9.13 -3.46 -4.79
N MET A 118 8.46 -3.47 -3.63
CA MET A 118 7.44 -2.46 -3.32
C MET A 118 8.02 -1.06 -3.32
N ARG A 119 9.22 -0.88 -2.76
CA ARG A 119 9.93 0.41 -2.79
C ARG A 119 10.24 0.86 -4.22
N ARG A 120 10.73 -0.03 -5.08
CA ARG A 120 11.02 0.25 -6.49
C ARG A 120 9.79 0.58 -7.31
N LEU A 121 8.65 0.01 -6.95
CA LEU A 121 7.37 0.34 -7.57
C LEU A 121 6.83 1.70 -7.15
N GLY A 122 7.42 2.36 -6.13
CA GLY A 122 7.06 3.70 -5.70
C GLY A 122 6.30 3.77 -4.36
N ALA A 123 6.19 2.66 -3.62
CA ALA A 123 5.73 2.74 -2.23
C ALA A 123 6.74 3.51 -1.37
N GLU A 124 6.27 4.34 -0.45
CA GLU A 124 7.14 5.11 0.45
C GLU A 124 7.61 4.29 1.65
N GLY A 125 7.02 3.11 1.86
CA GLY A 125 7.39 2.13 2.86
C GLY A 125 6.57 0.85 2.72
N VAL A 126 6.77 -0.08 3.66
CA VAL A 126 6.04 -1.36 3.70
C VAL A 126 5.53 -1.67 5.09
N PHE A 127 4.36 -2.30 5.16
CA PHE A 127 3.86 -2.97 6.36
C PHE A 127 4.09 -4.46 6.24
N VAL A 128 4.72 -5.05 7.25
CA VAL A 128 5.00 -6.49 7.26
C VAL A 128 4.56 -7.08 8.60
N GLY A 129 3.70 -8.08 8.56
CA GLY A 129 3.20 -8.79 9.73
C GLY A 129 3.62 -10.26 9.70
N SER A 130 2.73 -11.12 9.24
CA SER A 130 2.94 -12.59 9.19
C SER A 130 4.21 -13.00 8.46
N GLY A 131 4.64 -12.28 7.44
CA GLY A 131 5.90 -12.53 6.73
C GLY A 131 7.13 -12.49 7.64
N ILE A 132 7.10 -11.70 8.72
CA ILE A 132 8.11 -11.69 9.78
C ILE A 132 7.78 -12.76 10.83
N PHE A 133 6.62 -12.67 11.46
CA PHE A 133 6.28 -13.47 12.65
C PHE A 133 6.13 -14.97 12.39
N LYS A 134 5.80 -15.39 11.17
CA LYS A 134 5.71 -16.79 10.75
C LYS A 134 6.98 -17.30 10.07
N SER A 135 8.06 -16.51 10.01
CA SER A 135 9.36 -16.99 9.50
C SER A 135 10.11 -17.78 10.56
N GLU A 136 11.11 -18.54 10.13
CA GLU A 136 11.96 -19.36 11.02
C GLU A 136 12.74 -18.51 12.04
N ASP A 137 13.19 -17.30 11.63
CA ASP A 137 13.88 -16.33 12.49
C ASP A 137 13.28 -14.94 12.27
N PRO A 138 12.24 -14.55 13.06
CA PRO A 138 11.55 -13.29 12.91
C PRO A 138 12.45 -12.06 13.12
N GLU A 139 13.36 -12.08 14.07
CA GLU A 139 14.23 -10.94 14.36
C GLU A 139 15.19 -10.67 13.20
N ARG A 140 15.86 -11.72 12.72
CA ARG A 140 16.77 -11.63 11.58
C ARG A 140 16.03 -11.22 10.31
N ARG A 141 14.83 -11.77 10.09
CA ARG A 141 13.94 -11.44 8.97
C ARG A 141 13.56 -9.96 8.99
N ALA A 142 13.15 -9.43 10.14
CA ALA A 142 12.80 -8.03 10.30
C ALA A 142 13.97 -7.10 9.98
N LYS A 143 15.17 -7.38 10.53
CA LYS A 143 16.39 -6.62 10.25
C LYS A 143 16.75 -6.63 8.75
N ALA A 144 16.62 -7.78 8.10
CA ALA A 144 16.89 -7.93 6.68
C ALA A 144 15.90 -7.13 5.81
N ILE A 145 14.61 -7.16 6.13
CA ILE A 145 13.59 -6.37 5.45
C ILE A 145 13.85 -4.88 5.60
N VAL A 146 14.17 -4.40 6.81
CA VAL A 146 14.54 -3.00 7.05
C VAL A 146 15.77 -2.59 6.23
N LYS A 147 16.81 -3.45 6.20
CA LYS A 147 18.01 -3.21 5.38
C LYS A 147 17.67 -3.09 3.88
N ALA A 148 16.80 -3.97 3.38
CA ALA A 148 16.36 -3.94 1.98
C ALA A 148 15.50 -2.71 1.65
N VAL A 149 14.58 -2.31 2.55
CA VAL A 149 13.76 -1.10 2.38
C VAL A 149 14.61 0.16 2.30
N LYS A 150 15.64 0.27 3.14
CA LYS A 150 16.56 1.42 3.15
C LYS A 150 17.46 1.48 1.93
N ASN A 151 17.83 0.34 1.36
CA ASN A 151 18.78 0.22 0.26
C ASN A 151 18.13 -0.44 -0.96
N TYR A 152 16.87 -0.14 -1.23
CA TYR A 152 16.06 -0.84 -2.22
C TYR A 152 16.59 -0.72 -3.67
N GLU A 153 17.45 0.23 -3.96
CA GLU A 153 18.09 0.41 -5.27
C GLU A 153 19.37 -0.42 -5.43
N ASP A 154 19.98 -0.87 -4.31
CA ASP A 154 21.23 -1.63 -4.33
C ASP A 154 20.97 -3.14 -4.30
N ASN A 155 21.10 -3.79 -5.48
CA ASN A 155 20.90 -5.23 -5.62
C ASN A 155 21.88 -6.07 -4.77
N LYS A 156 23.11 -5.58 -4.56
CA LYS A 156 24.12 -6.30 -3.77
C LYS A 156 23.71 -6.35 -2.31
N ILE A 157 23.30 -5.19 -1.75
CA ILE A 157 22.84 -5.11 -0.36
C ILE A 157 21.56 -5.94 -0.16
N ILE A 158 20.63 -5.95 -1.13
CA ILE A 158 19.41 -6.75 -1.07
C ILE A 158 19.77 -8.26 -1.06
N ALA A 159 20.68 -8.71 -1.94
CA ALA A 159 21.12 -10.08 -1.99
C ALA A 159 21.82 -10.52 -0.69
N GLU A 160 22.71 -9.69 -0.14
CA GLU A 160 23.33 -9.91 1.16
C GLU A 160 22.30 -10.01 2.29
N ALA A 161 21.32 -9.10 2.32
CA ALA A 161 20.26 -9.09 3.32
C ALA A 161 19.40 -10.36 3.26
N ALA A 162 19.21 -10.93 2.06
CA ALA A 162 18.42 -12.14 1.84
C ALA A 162 19.16 -13.44 2.18
N THR A 163 20.48 -13.38 2.37
CA THR A 163 21.30 -14.58 2.57
C THR A 163 21.17 -15.14 3.99
N GLY A 164 20.96 -16.45 4.09
CA GLY A 164 20.97 -17.18 5.36
C GLY A 164 19.84 -16.82 6.33
N LEU A 165 18.68 -16.42 5.84
CA LEU A 165 17.52 -16.03 6.67
C LEU A 165 16.66 -17.23 7.12
N GLY A 166 17.03 -18.47 6.75
CA GLY A 166 16.16 -19.62 6.97
C GLY A 166 14.91 -19.59 6.10
N LYS A 167 13.96 -20.45 6.40
CA LYS A 167 12.71 -20.55 5.64
C LYS A 167 11.86 -19.28 5.82
N ALA A 168 11.39 -18.75 4.69
CA ALA A 168 10.36 -17.72 4.71
C ALA A 168 9.01 -18.32 5.13
N MET A 169 8.04 -17.47 5.47
CA MET A 169 6.66 -17.90 5.59
C MET A 169 6.24 -18.66 4.32
N PHE A 170 5.52 -19.78 4.48
CA PHE A 170 4.92 -20.47 3.33
C PHE A 170 3.89 -19.53 2.67
N GLY A 171 4.03 -19.34 1.35
CA GLY A 171 3.04 -18.67 0.55
C GLY A 171 1.77 -19.52 0.46
N ILE A 172 0.62 -18.87 0.64
CA ILE A 172 -0.69 -19.43 0.31
C ILE A 172 -1.10 -18.79 -1.00
N ASN A 173 -1.39 -19.60 -2.02
CA ASN A 173 -1.84 -19.08 -3.30
C ASN A 173 -3.18 -18.36 -3.11
N GLU A 174 -3.33 -17.19 -3.71
CA GLU A 174 -4.53 -16.38 -3.60
C GLU A 174 -5.77 -17.15 -4.07
N ASP A 175 -5.64 -17.93 -5.14
CA ASP A 175 -6.73 -18.77 -5.70
C ASP A 175 -7.24 -19.85 -4.72
N GLU A 176 -6.49 -20.13 -3.65
CA GLU A 176 -6.87 -21.08 -2.60
C GLU A 176 -7.63 -20.43 -1.43
N LEU A 177 -7.78 -19.11 -1.45
CA LEU A 177 -8.47 -18.38 -0.39
C LEU A 177 -9.99 -18.46 -0.57
N ALA A 178 -10.67 -18.92 0.47
CA ALA A 178 -12.13 -18.97 0.50
C ALA A 178 -12.79 -17.57 0.54
N VAL A 179 -12.09 -16.55 1.04
CA VAL A 179 -12.55 -15.14 1.13
C VAL A 179 -11.36 -14.20 0.97
N HIS A 180 -11.42 -13.31 -0.01
CA HIS A 180 -10.38 -12.31 -0.23
C HIS A 180 -10.52 -11.08 0.67
N MET A 181 -9.40 -10.45 1.03
CA MET A 181 -9.40 -9.18 1.80
C MET A 181 -10.07 -8.04 1.02
N ALA A 182 -10.08 -8.13 -0.31
CA ALA A 182 -10.74 -7.17 -1.16
C ALA A 182 -12.27 -7.18 -1.02
N ASP A 183 -12.83 -8.32 -0.60
CA ASP A 183 -14.27 -8.56 -0.45
C ASP A 183 -14.77 -8.25 0.97
N ARG A 184 -13.90 -7.80 1.86
CA ARG A 184 -14.19 -7.48 3.26
C ARG A 184 -14.23 -5.99 3.51
#